data_d13953eb7fd7831aa8a91d7776720b0e
#
_entry.id   d13953eb7fd7831aa8a91d7776720b0e
#
_cell.length_a   1.000
_cell.length_b   1.000
_cell.length_c   1.000
_cell.angle_alpha   90.00
_cell.angle_beta   90.00
_cell.angle_gamma   90.00
#
_symmetry.space_group_name_H-M   'P 1'
#
loop_
_entity.id
_entity.type
_entity.pdbx_description
1 polymer ?
#
loop_
_entity_poly.entity_id
_entity_poly.type
_entity_poly.pdbx_seq_one_letter_code
_entity_poly.pdbx_strand_id
1 'polypeptide(L)'
;MESGDFVFTTGPDNKWRVEEAGIYRLTLDLEHWTVKAEFISEIEVKQDPIETETLFMIGDATPGGWGMDSASPFTRDANDKYVFTWEGELVPGEMKACLVKDGTFSCPFLRPSVANTEISSAGVAAPDFVFYAGDPDNKWKVTEAGIYRITFNLKDYTIAVEKK
;
A
#
# COMPACT_ATOMS: atom_id res chain seq x y z
N MET A 1 5.15 17.88 -17.19
CA MET A 1 5.09 19.34 -17.46
C MET A 1 5.71 19.58 -18.80
N GLU A 2 5.00 20.25 -19.73
CA GLU A 2 5.53 20.60 -21.04
C GLU A 2 6.38 21.86 -20.95
N SER A 3 7.39 21.99 -21.83
CA SER A 3 8.16 23.21 -21.99
C SER A 3 7.34 24.26 -22.75
N GLY A 4 7.45 25.51 -22.39
CA GLY A 4 6.67 26.58 -23.01
C GLY A 4 7.18 27.96 -22.65
N ASP A 5 6.44 28.97 -23.09
CA ASP A 5 6.73 30.36 -22.80
C ASP A 5 6.17 30.78 -21.46
N PHE A 6 6.76 31.80 -20.85
CA PHE A 6 6.22 32.44 -19.66
C PHE A 6 6.21 33.97 -19.80
N VAL A 7 5.41 34.62 -18.99
CA VAL A 7 5.30 36.05 -18.95
C VAL A 7 5.59 36.59 -17.55
N PHE A 8 6.27 37.71 -17.45
CA PHE A 8 6.40 38.44 -16.21
C PHE A 8 5.25 39.45 -16.13
N THR A 9 4.34 39.24 -15.20
CA THR A 9 3.12 40.06 -15.09
C THR A 9 2.67 40.19 -13.64
N THR A 10 2.01 41.30 -13.32
CA THR A 10 1.23 41.48 -12.08
C THR A 10 -0.25 41.09 -12.26
N GLY A 11 -0.59 40.53 -13.42
CA GLY A 11 -1.93 40.10 -13.83
C GLY A 11 -2.33 38.75 -13.29
N PRO A 12 -3.15 37.99 -14.03
CA PRO A 12 -3.74 36.76 -13.49
C PRO A 12 -2.67 35.76 -13.04
N ASP A 13 -2.94 35.09 -11.92
CA ASP A 13 -2.05 34.07 -11.33
C ASP A 13 -2.12 32.77 -12.16
N ASN A 14 -1.44 32.75 -13.29
CA ASN A 14 -1.30 31.59 -14.13
C ASN A 14 -0.26 30.63 -13.54
N LYS A 15 -0.56 29.33 -13.52
CA LYS A 15 0.29 28.28 -12.91
C LYS A 15 0.61 27.20 -13.92
N TRP A 16 1.83 26.69 -13.84
CA TRP A 16 2.15 25.44 -14.52
C TRP A 16 1.55 24.27 -13.77
N ARG A 17 1.05 23.30 -14.51
CA ARG A 17 0.55 22.05 -13.98
C ARG A 17 1.57 20.95 -14.18
N VAL A 18 1.92 20.25 -13.09
CA VAL A 18 2.69 19.01 -13.14
C VAL A 18 1.68 17.87 -13.06
N GLU A 19 1.68 16.97 -14.03
CA GLU A 19 0.73 15.85 -14.15
C GLU A 19 1.33 14.54 -13.62
N GLU A 20 2.64 14.42 -13.64
CA GLU A 20 3.38 13.26 -13.18
C GLU A 20 4.30 13.65 -12.02
N ALA A 21 4.23 12.91 -10.91
CA ALA A 21 5.11 13.14 -9.77
C ALA A 21 6.55 12.72 -10.13
N GLY A 22 7.53 13.53 -9.75
CA GLY A 22 8.93 13.24 -10.08
C GLY A 22 9.89 14.35 -9.70
N ILE A 23 11.17 14.10 -9.89
CA ILE A 23 12.23 15.09 -9.77
C ILE A 23 12.42 15.69 -11.16
N TYR A 24 12.31 17.01 -11.23
CA TYR A 24 12.44 17.77 -12.48
C TYR A 24 13.57 18.77 -12.37
N ARG A 25 14.26 18.97 -13.50
CA ARG A 25 15.11 20.14 -13.72
C ARG A 25 14.30 21.18 -14.48
N LEU A 26 14.19 22.38 -13.89
CA LEU A 26 13.56 23.53 -14.57
C LEU A 26 14.66 24.48 -15.00
N THR A 27 14.68 24.83 -16.27
CA THR A 27 15.58 25.84 -16.83
C THR A 27 14.72 26.99 -17.35
N LEU A 28 14.95 28.19 -16.80
CA LEU A 28 14.30 29.41 -17.25
C LEU A 28 15.31 30.24 -18.06
N ASP A 29 14.92 30.62 -19.26
CA ASP A 29 15.64 31.57 -20.10
C ASP A 29 14.92 32.91 -20.04
N LEU A 30 15.54 33.86 -19.34
CA LEU A 30 14.96 35.19 -19.11
C LEU A 30 15.16 36.12 -20.29
N GLU A 31 16.04 35.79 -21.21
CA GLU A 31 16.23 36.53 -22.45
C GLU A 31 15.14 36.22 -23.47
N HIS A 32 14.78 34.96 -23.59
CA HIS A 32 13.77 34.47 -24.55
C HIS A 32 12.42 34.15 -23.92
N TRP A 33 12.29 34.37 -22.60
CA TRP A 33 11.05 34.13 -21.85
C TRP A 33 10.51 32.68 -21.97
N THR A 34 11.43 31.73 -21.96
CA THR A 34 11.07 30.31 -22.10
C THR A 34 11.39 29.50 -20.85
N VAL A 35 10.57 28.47 -20.58
CA VAL A 35 10.81 27.47 -19.55
C VAL A 35 10.94 26.10 -20.18
N LYS A 36 11.99 25.37 -19.80
CA LYS A 36 12.16 23.96 -20.14
C LYS A 36 12.04 23.15 -18.86
N ALA A 37 11.19 22.14 -18.89
CA ALA A 37 11.08 21.14 -17.86
C ALA A 37 11.65 19.81 -18.35
N GLU A 38 12.55 19.24 -17.60
CA GLU A 38 13.21 17.97 -17.90
C GLU A 38 12.97 17.01 -16.73
N PHE A 39 12.29 15.90 -16.99
CA PHE A 39 12.08 14.84 -16.00
C PHE A 39 13.42 14.14 -15.75
N ILE A 40 13.81 14.01 -14.49
CA ILE A 40 15.08 13.39 -14.09
C ILE A 40 14.86 11.96 -13.58
N SER A 41 13.92 11.81 -12.64
CA SER A 41 13.62 10.51 -12.04
C SER A 41 12.28 10.54 -11.30
N GLU A 42 11.75 9.37 -11.01
CA GLU A 42 10.66 9.22 -10.05
C GLU A 42 11.10 9.61 -8.64
N ILE A 43 10.13 10.02 -7.82
CA ILE A 43 10.34 10.23 -6.38
C ILE A 43 10.19 8.88 -5.71
N GLU A 44 11.26 8.34 -5.12
CA GLU A 44 11.11 7.26 -4.14
C GLU A 44 10.44 7.83 -2.88
N VAL A 45 9.13 7.63 -2.75
CA VAL A 45 8.42 7.91 -1.50
C VAL A 45 8.73 6.78 -0.53
N LYS A 46 9.79 6.92 0.25
CA LYS A 46 10.04 6.02 1.38
C LYS A 46 9.05 6.35 2.48
N GLN A 47 8.12 5.44 2.72
CA GLN A 47 7.28 5.48 3.92
C GLN A 47 8.11 5.02 5.12
N ASP A 48 7.86 5.62 6.29
CA ASP A 48 8.46 5.14 7.52
C ASP A 48 7.97 3.72 7.82
N PRO A 49 8.83 2.79 8.30
CA PRO A 49 8.43 1.46 8.68
C PRO A 49 7.31 1.47 9.73
N ILE A 50 6.34 0.57 9.58
CA ILE A 50 5.28 0.41 10.58
C ILE A 50 5.83 -0.33 11.79
N GLU A 51 5.89 0.36 12.93
CA GLU A 51 6.36 -0.22 14.21
C GLU A 51 5.20 -0.88 14.95
N THR A 52 5.31 -2.18 15.22
CA THR A 52 4.34 -2.94 16.01
C THR A 52 4.95 -4.21 16.59
N GLU A 53 4.36 -4.71 17.69
CA GLU A 53 4.67 -6.02 18.26
C GLU A 53 3.69 -7.10 17.79
N THR A 54 2.54 -6.72 17.22
CA THR A 54 1.46 -7.62 16.86
C THR A 54 0.88 -7.30 15.49
N LEU A 55 0.43 -8.36 14.80
CA LEU A 55 -0.32 -8.27 13.55
C LEU A 55 -1.38 -9.36 13.55
N PHE A 56 -2.59 -9.03 13.12
CA PHE A 56 -3.73 -9.93 13.07
C PHE A 56 -4.42 -9.87 11.71
N MET A 57 -4.92 -10.99 11.25
CA MET A 57 -5.69 -11.10 10.02
C MET A 57 -7.16 -11.33 10.32
N ILE A 58 -8.05 -10.63 9.62
CA ILE A 58 -9.50 -10.76 9.70
C ILE A 58 -10.13 -10.82 8.31
N GLY A 59 -11.29 -11.40 8.23
CA GLY A 59 -12.04 -11.52 6.99
C GLY A 59 -12.73 -12.87 6.89
N ASP A 60 -13.79 -12.98 6.10
CA ASP A 60 -14.52 -14.23 5.88
C ASP A 60 -13.70 -15.29 5.13
N ALA A 61 -12.59 -14.91 4.50
CA ALA A 61 -11.60 -15.85 3.98
C ALA A 61 -10.79 -16.54 5.07
N THR A 62 -10.81 -16.07 6.31
CA THR A 62 -9.96 -16.53 7.42
C THR A 62 -10.74 -17.37 8.43
N PRO A 63 -10.08 -18.25 9.23
CA PRO A 63 -10.76 -19.05 10.26
C PRO A 63 -11.52 -18.24 11.30
N GLY A 64 -11.06 -17.01 11.60
CA GLY A 64 -11.68 -16.12 12.58
C GLY A 64 -12.83 -15.27 12.03
N GLY A 65 -13.03 -15.25 10.73
CA GLY A 65 -14.03 -14.38 10.10
C GLY A 65 -13.77 -12.89 10.34
N TRP A 66 -14.82 -12.08 10.36
CA TRP A 66 -14.76 -10.65 10.61
C TRP A 66 -14.75 -10.28 12.12
N GLY A 67 -14.69 -11.25 13.00
CA GLY A 67 -14.64 -11.01 14.45
C GLY A 67 -13.26 -10.51 14.89
N MET A 68 -13.15 -9.30 15.44
CA MET A 68 -11.88 -8.77 15.94
C MET A 68 -11.29 -9.65 17.06
N ASP A 69 -12.14 -10.19 17.96
CA ASP A 69 -11.69 -11.05 19.06
C ASP A 69 -11.12 -12.39 18.56
N SER A 70 -11.64 -12.89 17.45
CA SER A 70 -11.22 -14.15 16.79
C SER A 70 -10.17 -13.94 15.69
N ALA A 71 -9.69 -12.72 15.48
CA ALA A 71 -8.67 -12.41 14.47
C ALA A 71 -7.43 -13.27 14.63
N SER A 72 -6.95 -13.84 13.52
CA SER A 72 -5.83 -14.76 13.46
C SER A 72 -4.50 -14.04 13.66
N PRO A 73 -3.69 -14.39 14.68
CA PRO A 73 -2.42 -13.72 14.93
C PRO A 73 -1.35 -14.19 13.95
N PHE A 74 -0.52 -13.26 13.49
CA PHE A 74 0.74 -13.55 12.83
C PHE A 74 1.86 -13.80 13.84
N THR A 75 2.85 -14.58 13.43
CA THR A 75 4.09 -14.76 14.17
C THR A 75 5.12 -13.77 13.63
N ARG A 76 5.69 -12.95 14.54
CA ARG A 76 6.78 -12.04 14.22
C ARG A 76 8.09 -12.82 14.06
N ASP A 77 8.88 -12.46 13.05
CA ASP A 77 10.21 -13.06 12.84
C ASP A 77 11.18 -12.67 13.98
N ALA A 78 12.02 -13.60 14.39
CA ALA A 78 12.96 -13.39 15.51
C ALA A 78 14.15 -12.50 15.13
N ASN A 79 14.50 -12.42 13.84
CA ASN A 79 15.66 -11.70 13.32
C ASN A 79 15.31 -10.40 12.64
N ASP A 80 14.05 -10.28 12.16
CA ASP A 80 13.54 -9.06 11.53
C ASP A 80 12.20 -8.65 12.13
N LYS A 81 12.23 -7.60 12.95
CA LYS A 81 11.05 -7.09 13.66
C LYS A 81 9.92 -6.59 12.76
N TYR A 82 10.19 -6.40 11.48
CA TYR A 82 9.19 -5.93 10.52
C TYR A 82 8.52 -7.05 9.72
N VAL A 83 9.02 -8.29 9.86
CA VAL A 83 8.49 -9.44 9.14
C VAL A 83 7.52 -10.23 10.03
N PHE A 84 6.32 -10.48 9.49
CA PHE A 84 5.26 -11.23 10.16
C PHE A 84 4.74 -12.33 9.24
N THR A 85 4.67 -13.57 9.73
CA THR A 85 4.24 -14.73 8.96
C THR A 85 3.05 -15.41 9.63
N TRP A 86 2.09 -15.83 8.81
CA TRP A 86 0.96 -16.67 9.20
C TRP A 86 0.87 -17.86 8.25
N GLU A 87 0.47 -19.02 8.78
CA GLU A 87 0.22 -20.21 7.98
C GLU A 87 -1.08 -20.86 8.44
N GLY A 88 -1.96 -21.21 7.50
CA GLY A 88 -3.24 -21.83 7.81
C GLY A 88 -4.16 -21.92 6.62
N GLU A 89 -5.39 -22.37 6.88
CA GLU A 89 -6.42 -22.52 5.88
C GLU A 89 -7.07 -21.18 5.51
N LEU A 90 -7.18 -20.92 4.20
CA LEU A 90 -8.03 -19.87 3.66
C LEU A 90 -9.11 -20.48 2.77
N VAL A 91 -10.26 -19.81 2.76
CA VAL A 91 -11.39 -20.14 1.86
C VAL A 91 -11.68 -18.94 0.95
N PRO A 92 -12.40 -19.11 -0.18
CA PRO A 92 -12.83 -17.98 -0.99
C PRO A 92 -13.58 -16.93 -0.17
N GLY A 93 -13.14 -15.68 -0.23
CA GLY A 93 -13.67 -14.58 0.57
C GLY A 93 -12.73 -13.38 0.60
N GLU A 94 -12.98 -12.46 1.52
CA GLU A 94 -12.19 -11.24 1.67
C GLU A 94 -11.36 -11.26 2.95
N MET A 95 -10.22 -10.55 2.94
CA MET A 95 -9.39 -10.37 4.12
C MET A 95 -8.66 -9.03 4.13
N LYS A 96 -8.30 -8.59 5.31
CA LYS A 96 -7.35 -7.49 5.60
C LYS A 96 -6.62 -7.77 6.91
N ALA A 97 -5.61 -6.95 7.24
CA ALA A 97 -4.86 -7.14 8.48
C ALA A 97 -4.87 -5.86 9.34
N CYS A 98 -4.74 -6.00 10.67
CA CYS A 98 -4.68 -4.91 11.63
C CYS A 98 -3.60 -5.14 12.68
N LEU A 99 -3.11 -4.07 13.27
CA LEU A 99 -2.05 -4.14 14.29
C LEU A 99 -2.61 -4.48 15.68
N VAL A 100 -3.87 -4.13 15.93
CA VAL A 100 -4.53 -4.26 17.24
C VAL A 100 -5.93 -4.80 17.09
N LYS A 101 -6.44 -5.44 18.15
CA LYS A 101 -7.83 -5.88 18.27
C LYS A 101 -8.61 -4.81 19.03
N ASP A 102 -9.04 -3.74 18.35
CA ASP A 102 -9.72 -2.60 19.00
C ASP A 102 -11.25 -2.81 19.20
N GLY A 103 -11.79 -3.88 18.63
CA GLY A 103 -13.21 -4.23 18.70
C GLY A 103 -14.14 -3.33 17.86
N THR A 104 -13.64 -2.26 17.25
CA THR A 104 -14.47 -1.22 16.61
C THR A 104 -14.27 -1.05 15.12
N PHE A 105 -13.28 -1.69 14.53
CA PHE A 105 -12.85 -1.47 13.14
C PHE A 105 -12.42 -0.03 12.81
N SER A 106 -12.16 0.78 13.83
CA SER A 106 -11.72 2.18 13.67
C SER A 106 -10.20 2.31 13.53
N CYS A 107 -9.44 1.25 13.86
CA CYS A 107 -7.99 1.24 13.72
C CYS A 107 -7.57 1.25 12.24
N PRO A 108 -6.35 1.72 11.95
CA PRO A 108 -5.76 1.53 10.63
C PRO A 108 -5.59 0.04 10.28
N PHE A 109 -5.80 -0.27 9.01
CA PHE A 109 -5.63 -1.61 8.45
C PHE A 109 -4.55 -1.64 7.37
N LEU A 110 -3.83 -2.76 7.28
CA LEU A 110 -3.07 -3.12 6.09
C LEU A 110 -4.08 -3.61 5.05
N ARG A 111 -4.04 -3.02 3.87
CA ARG A 111 -4.99 -3.24 2.77
C ARG A 111 -4.27 -3.24 1.43
N PRO A 112 -4.77 -3.94 0.41
CA PRO A 112 -4.18 -3.82 -0.92
C PRO A 112 -4.36 -2.40 -1.47
N SER A 113 -3.40 -1.95 -2.27
CA SER A 113 -3.48 -0.65 -2.96
C SER A 113 -4.67 -0.58 -3.92
N VAL A 114 -5.04 -1.72 -4.52
CA VAL A 114 -6.18 -1.87 -5.42
C VAL A 114 -7.22 -2.80 -4.79
N ALA A 115 -8.49 -2.38 -4.79
CA ALA A 115 -9.59 -3.20 -4.26
C ALA A 115 -9.67 -4.56 -4.96
N ASN A 116 -9.97 -5.61 -4.18
CA ASN A 116 -10.10 -6.99 -4.67
C ASN A 116 -8.83 -7.57 -5.30
N THR A 117 -7.64 -7.11 -4.88
CA THR A 117 -6.37 -7.75 -5.26
C THR A 117 -6.43 -9.23 -4.94
N GLU A 118 -6.29 -10.08 -5.94
CA GLU A 118 -6.52 -11.52 -5.82
C GLU A 118 -5.38 -12.24 -5.11
N ILE A 119 -5.77 -13.24 -4.31
CA ILE A 119 -4.90 -14.26 -3.70
C ILE A 119 -5.38 -15.62 -4.21
N SER A 120 -4.46 -16.37 -4.83
CA SER A 120 -4.72 -17.70 -5.39
C SER A 120 -3.50 -18.63 -5.24
N SER A 121 -3.52 -19.77 -5.89
CA SER A 121 -2.37 -20.67 -6.01
C SER A 121 -1.17 -20.04 -6.73
N ALA A 122 -1.38 -18.97 -7.52
CA ALA A 122 -0.32 -18.19 -8.15
C ALA A 122 0.35 -17.15 -7.21
N GLY A 123 -0.15 -17.02 -5.98
CA GLY A 123 0.28 -16.02 -5.01
C GLY A 123 -0.67 -14.83 -4.93
N VAL A 124 -0.13 -13.64 -4.65
CA VAL A 124 -0.87 -12.37 -4.62
C VAL A 124 -0.65 -11.60 -5.93
N ALA A 125 -1.72 -11.07 -6.52
CA ALA A 125 -1.67 -10.40 -7.83
C ALA A 125 -0.85 -9.09 -7.82
N ALA A 126 -0.82 -8.38 -6.66
CA ALA A 126 0.03 -7.21 -6.43
C ALA A 126 0.61 -7.28 -5.01
N PRO A 127 1.95 -7.19 -4.87
CA PRO A 127 2.61 -7.40 -3.59
C PRO A 127 2.55 -6.19 -2.65
N ASP A 128 2.08 -5.03 -3.10
CA ASP A 128 2.09 -3.81 -2.31
C ASP A 128 0.86 -3.70 -1.43
N PHE A 129 1.03 -3.13 -0.26
CA PHE A 129 -0.08 -2.75 0.61
C PHE A 129 0.03 -1.29 1.06
N VAL A 130 -1.09 -0.76 1.54
CA VAL A 130 -1.21 0.54 2.18
C VAL A 130 -1.72 0.37 3.61
N PHE A 131 -1.43 1.34 4.47
CA PHE A 131 -1.81 1.30 5.88
C PHE A 131 -2.53 2.60 6.27
N TYR A 132 -3.85 2.51 6.48
CA TYR A 132 -4.69 3.66 6.85
C TYR A 132 -6.01 3.23 7.47
N ALA A 133 -6.69 4.19 8.12
CA ALA A 133 -8.07 4.07 8.59
C ALA A 133 -9.04 4.77 7.64
N GLY A 134 -10.30 4.33 7.61
CA GLY A 134 -11.34 4.95 6.78
C GLY A 134 -11.41 4.37 5.36
N ASP A 135 -11.93 5.16 4.43
CA ASP A 135 -12.17 4.76 3.03
C ASP A 135 -10.98 5.10 2.10
N PRO A 136 -10.85 4.36 0.97
CA PRO A 136 -11.63 3.18 0.56
C PRO A 136 -11.29 1.94 1.39
N ASP A 137 -12.29 1.12 1.74
CA ASP A 137 -12.10 -0.13 2.49
C ASP A 137 -11.66 -1.29 1.58
N ASN A 138 -10.50 -1.15 0.96
CA ASN A 138 -9.93 -2.18 0.09
C ASN A 138 -9.63 -3.46 0.88
N LYS A 139 -9.84 -4.61 0.23
CA LYS A 139 -9.58 -5.93 0.78
C LYS A 139 -8.89 -6.82 -0.25
N TRP A 140 -8.05 -7.74 0.20
CA TRP A 140 -7.62 -8.86 -0.64
C TRP A 140 -8.77 -9.83 -0.81
N LYS A 141 -8.85 -10.44 -1.98
CA LYS A 141 -9.84 -11.45 -2.33
C LYS A 141 -9.17 -12.80 -2.55
N VAL A 142 -9.40 -13.72 -1.65
CA VAL A 142 -9.01 -15.13 -1.82
C VAL A 142 -9.97 -15.78 -2.81
N THR A 143 -9.44 -16.38 -3.86
CA THR A 143 -10.26 -17.02 -4.92
C THR A 143 -10.24 -18.54 -4.88
N GLU A 144 -9.27 -19.12 -4.17
CA GLU A 144 -9.12 -20.58 -4.06
C GLU A 144 -8.93 -20.99 -2.60
N ALA A 145 -9.63 -22.04 -2.16
CA ALA A 145 -9.40 -22.63 -0.85
C ALA A 145 -8.06 -23.39 -0.80
N GLY A 146 -7.43 -23.41 0.37
CA GLY A 146 -6.20 -24.16 0.60
C GLY A 146 -5.44 -23.73 1.84
N ILE A 147 -4.31 -24.38 2.06
CA ILE A 147 -3.34 -23.96 3.08
C ILE A 147 -2.41 -22.94 2.46
N TYR A 148 -2.26 -21.80 3.11
CA TYR A 148 -1.44 -20.69 2.64
C TYR A 148 -0.43 -20.27 3.69
N ARG A 149 0.71 -19.81 3.22
CA ARG A 149 1.63 -18.99 4.00
C ARG A 149 1.55 -17.56 3.51
N ILE A 150 1.28 -16.63 4.42
CA ILE A 150 1.25 -15.18 4.16
C ILE A 150 2.37 -14.54 4.96
N THR A 151 3.18 -13.73 4.31
CA THR A 151 4.26 -12.96 4.95
C THR A 151 4.09 -11.48 4.63
N PHE A 152 3.98 -10.65 5.66
CA PHE A 152 4.02 -9.20 5.55
C PHE A 152 5.42 -8.68 5.92
N ASN A 153 5.92 -7.75 5.12
CA ASN A 153 7.09 -6.93 5.47
C ASN A 153 6.62 -5.49 5.68
N LEU A 154 6.58 -5.07 6.94
CA LEU A 154 6.05 -3.76 7.37
C LEU A 154 7.04 -2.60 7.12
N LYS A 155 8.30 -2.93 6.79
CA LYS A 155 9.31 -1.94 6.41
C LYS A 155 9.17 -1.54 4.95
N ASP A 156 8.93 -2.54 4.09
CA ASP A 156 8.91 -2.37 2.64
C ASP A 156 7.48 -2.30 2.09
N TYR A 157 6.47 -2.39 2.98
CA TYR A 157 5.04 -2.38 2.63
C TYR A 157 4.66 -3.44 1.60
N THR A 158 5.18 -4.66 1.80
CA THR A 158 4.92 -5.78 0.89
C THR A 158 4.27 -6.97 1.57
N ILE A 159 3.49 -7.70 0.79
CA ILE A 159 2.89 -8.99 1.15
C ILE A 159 3.36 -10.06 0.18
N ALA A 160 3.77 -11.20 0.69
CA ALA A 160 4.04 -12.40 -0.10
C ALA A 160 3.05 -13.50 0.32
N VAL A 161 2.54 -14.24 -0.66
CA VAL A 161 1.58 -15.32 -0.46
C VAL A 161 2.03 -16.57 -1.21
N GLU A 162 2.03 -17.70 -0.53
CA GLU A 162 2.40 -19.01 -1.07
C GLU A 162 1.33 -20.03 -0.68
N LYS A 163 0.73 -20.71 -1.65
CA LYS A 163 -0.14 -21.88 -1.40
C LYS A 163 0.73 -23.11 -1.17
N LYS A 164 0.45 -23.85 -0.10
CA LYS A 164 1.17 -25.07 0.30
C LYS A 164 0.59 -26.31 -0.35
#